data_04a70ef6a7712710cc75eb75a147a88e
#
_entry.id   04a70ef6a7712710cc75eb75a147a88e
#
_cell.length_a   1.000
_cell.length_b   1.000
_cell.length_c   1.000
_cell.angle_alpha   90.00
_cell.angle_beta   90.00
_cell.angle_gamma   90.00
#
_symmetry.space_group_name_H-M   'P 1'
#
loop_
_entity.id
_entity.type
_entity.pdbx_description
1 polymer ?
#
loop_
_entity_poly.entity_id
_entity_poly.type
_entity_poly.pdbx_seq_one_letter_code
_entity_poly.pdbx_strand_id
1 'polypeptide(L)'
;MTRGWDDRAVWSIDYWLDDKMPAMLRQLKRDKHGIPMSMFDGLPVNDEGYHDEPEMKIAEERWDVVIDKMIAGFEASRRVKDLTYEEELGPYPLRRPEGMPKDEWKTLQHERYLKSEELGKRDEKIFKEGMALFVEHYWSLWD
;
A
#
# COMPACT_ATOMS: atom_id res chain seq x y z
N MET A 1 -16.97 2.48 27.77
CA MET A 1 -16.35 2.03 26.50
C MET A 1 -15.33 3.08 26.08
N THR A 2 -14.06 2.73 26.07
CA THR A 2 -13.01 3.62 25.58
C THR A 2 -13.05 3.67 24.04
N ARG A 3 -13.01 4.87 23.47
CA ARG A 3 -12.87 5.02 22.02
C ARG A 3 -11.57 4.38 21.55
N GLY A 4 -11.60 3.64 20.45
CA GLY A 4 -10.42 3.03 19.85
C GLY A 4 -9.49 4.01 19.13
N TRP A 5 -9.75 5.32 19.23
CA TRP A 5 -8.96 6.39 18.61
C TRP A 5 -8.94 7.63 19.50
N ASP A 6 -7.92 8.45 19.33
CA ASP A 6 -7.82 9.76 19.95
C ASP A 6 -8.48 10.84 19.06
N ASP A 7 -8.74 12.02 19.62
CA ASP A 7 -9.42 13.11 18.91
C ASP A 7 -8.60 13.64 17.72
N ARG A 8 -7.29 13.44 17.71
CA ARG A 8 -6.40 13.85 16.61
C ARG A 8 -6.57 12.98 15.37
N ALA A 9 -6.96 11.72 15.54
CA ALA A 9 -7.22 10.81 14.42
C ALA A 9 -8.36 11.29 13.53
N VAL A 10 -9.34 12.02 14.10
CA VAL A 10 -10.46 12.58 13.34
C VAL A 10 -10.02 13.71 12.39
N TRP A 11 -8.94 14.41 12.70
CA TRP A 11 -8.44 15.52 11.88
C TRP A 11 -7.61 15.07 10.68
N SER A 12 -7.10 13.84 10.73
CA SER A 12 -6.24 13.25 9.70
C SER A 12 -6.51 11.75 9.60
N ILE A 13 -7.75 11.38 9.27
CA ILE A 13 -8.19 9.98 9.15
C ILE A 13 -7.33 9.23 8.12
N ASP A 14 -7.02 9.87 7.02
CA ASP A 14 -6.18 9.32 5.96
C ASP A 14 -4.76 8.97 6.45
N TYR A 15 -4.13 9.83 7.24
CA TYR A 15 -2.82 9.53 7.85
C TYR A 15 -2.90 8.41 8.88
N TRP A 16 -3.99 8.39 9.65
CA TRP A 16 -4.22 7.32 10.62
C TRP A 16 -4.39 5.96 9.91
N LEU A 17 -5.17 5.94 8.83
CA LEU A 17 -5.35 4.73 8.01
C LEU A 17 -4.02 4.28 7.39
N ASP A 18 -3.26 5.18 6.79
CA ASP A 18 -1.96 4.86 6.20
C ASP A 18 -0.95 4.30 7.22
N ASP A 19 -1.06 4.69 8.48
CA ASP A 19 -0.22 4.19 9.56
C ASP A 19 -0.68 2.83 10.10
N LYS A 20 -1.98 2.66 10.31
CA LYS A 20 -2.54 1.48 10.98
C LYS A 20 -2.89 0.32 10.04
N MET A 21 -3.42 0.62 8.86
CA MET A 21 -3.91 -0.42 7.96
C MET A 21 -2.81 -1.38 7.48
N PRO A 22 -1.60 -0.95 7.11
CA PRO A 22 -0.54 -1.89 6.76
C PRO A 22 -0.21 -2.90 7.86
N ALA A 23 -0.15 -2.46 9.11
CA ALA A 23 0.12 -3.35 10.24
C ALA A 23 -1.02 -4.35 10.47
N MET A 24 -2.26 -3.88 10.41
CA MET A 24 -3.47 -4.72 10.56
C MET A 24 -3.59 -5.73 9.44
N LEU A 25 -3.34 -5.35 8.20
CA LEU A 25 -3.37 -6.24 7.05
C LEU A 25 -2.24 -7.28 7.09
N ARG A 26 -1.05 -6.91 7.56
CA ARG A 26 0.04 -7.87 7.79
C ARG A 26 -0.33 -8.90 8.86
N GLN A 27 -0.99 -8.47 9.93
CA GLN A 27 -1.49 -9.38 10.94
C GLN A 27 -2.55 -10.32 10.37
N LEU A 28 -3.53 -9.80 9.66
CA LEU A 28 -4.55 -10.60 8.97
C LEU A 28 -3.92 -11.65 8.05
N LYS A 29 -2.94 -11.24 7.22
CA LYS A 29 -2.21 -12.15 6.34
C LYS A 29 -1.56 -13.31 7.09
N ARG A 30 -0.93 -13.03 8.24
CA ARG A 30 -0.25 -14.02 9.06
C ARG A 30 -1.21 -14.97 9.78
N ASP A 31 -2.28 -14.41 10.35
CA ASP A 31 -3.14 -15.11 11.29
C ASP A 31 -4.49 -15.55 10.67
N LYS A 32 -4.69 -15.31 9.36
CA LYS A 32 -5.95 -15.60 8.68
C LYS A 32 -6.38 -17.07 8.82
N HIS A 33 -7.68 -17.29 9.05
CA HIS A 33 -8.31 -18.60 9.13
C HIS A 33 -9.18 -18.91 7.91
N GLY A 34 -9.46 -17.93 7.06
CA GLY A 34 -10.30 -18.06 5.89
C GLY A 34 -9.68 -17.48 4.61
N ILE A 35 -10.15 -17.99 3.50
CA ILE A 35 -9.77 -17.51 2.16
C ILE A 35 -11.05 -17.17 1.41
N PRO A 36 -11.18 -15.98 0.79
CA PRO A 36 -12.34 -15.64 -0.01
C PRO A 36 -12.59 -16.65 -1.13
N MET A 37 -13.83 -17.01 -1.35
CA MET A 37 -14.21 -17.98 -2.38
C MET A 37 -13.74 -17.58 -3.79
N SER A 38 -13.68 -16.29 -4.08
CA SER A 38 -13.17 -15.77 -5.36
C SER A 38 -11.72 -16.18 -5.63
N MET A 39 -10.93 -16.50 -4.60
CA MET A 39 -9.56 -16.96 -4.78
C MET A 39 -9.47 -18.38 -5.37
N PHE A 40 -10.58 -19.13 -5.36
CA PHE A 40 -10.68 -20.46 -5.94
C PHE A 40 -11.16 -20.47 -7.39
N ASP A 41 -11.44 -19.31 -7.97
CA ASP A 41 -11.95 -19.21 -9.34
C ASP A 41 -11.03 -19.91 -10.34
N GLY A 42 -11.63 -20.80 -11.16
CA GLY A 42 -10.92 -21.59 -12.16
C GLY A 42 -10.12 -22.77 -11.62
N LEU A 43 -10.13 -23.01 -10.30
CA LEU A 43 -9.47 -24.18 -9.71
C LEU A 43 -10.39 -25.41 -9.73
N PRO A 44 -9.82 -26.62 -9.98
CA PRO A 44 -10.60 -27.85 -10.00
C PRO A 44 -11.17 -28.21 -8.62
N VAL A 45 -12.27 -28.93 -8.61
CA VAL A 45 -12.85 -29.58 -7.45
C VAL A 45 -12.76 -31.09 -7.58
N ASN A 46 -12.70 -31.81 -6.47
CA ASN A 46 -12.73 -33.26 -6.45
C ASN A 46 -14.18 -33.82 -6.67
N ASP A 47 -14.32 -35.12 -6.68
CA ASP A 47 -15.62 -35.80 -6.92
C ASP A 47 -16.69 -35.45 -5.89
N GLU A 48 -16.30 -35.01 -4.70
CA GLU A 48 -17.18 -34.55 -3.62
C GLU A 48 -17.54 -33.06 -3.71
N GLY A 49 -16.96 -32.34 -4.68
CA GLY A 49 -17.21 -30.91 -4.88
C GLY A 49 -16.35 -30.00 -4.00
N TYR A 50 -15.28 -30.51 -3.43
CA TYR A 50 -14.33 -29.74 -2.60
C TYR A 50 -13.01 -29.49 -3.32
N HIS A 51 -12.30 -28.44 -2.88
CA HIS A 51 -10.92 -28.19 -3.30
C HIS A 51 -9.97 -29.01 -2.43
N ASP A 52 -9.00 -29.65 -3.06
CA ASP A 52 -7.96 -30.39 -2.37
C ASP A 52 -6.81 -29.45 -1.93
N GLU A 53 -5.83 -30.00 -1.20
CA GLU A 53 -4.74 -29.22 -0.62
C GLU A 53 -3.94 -28.38 -1.64
N PRO A 54 -3.62 -28.87 -2.87
CA PRO A 54 -2.92 -28.05 -3.87
C PRO A 54 -3.71 -26.81 -4.28
N GLU A 55 -5.03 -26.93 -4.48
CA GLU A 55 -5.91 -25.82 -4.84
C GLU A 55 -6.07 -24.84 -3.68
N MET A 56 -6.17 -25.35 -2.46
CA MET A 56 -6.19 -24.53 -1.25
C MET A 56 -4.95 -23.67 -1.14
N LYS A 57 -3.78 -24.23 -1.40
CA LYS A 57 -2.51 -23.50 -1.38
C LYS A 57 -2.45 -22.42 -2.46
N ILE A 58 -2.90 -22.70 -3.67
CA ILE A 58 -2.98 -21.71 -4.75
C ILE A 58 -3.89 -20.54 -4.36
N ALA A 59 -5.05 -20.84 -3.81
CA ALA A 59 -6.01 -19.83 -3.36
C ALA A 59 -5.42 -18.96 -2.22
N GLU A 60 -4.71 -19.57 -1.29
CA GLU A 60 -4.02 -18.86 -0.22
C GLU A 60 -2.94 -17.91 -0.76
N GLU A 61 -2.12 -18.38 -1.70
CA GLU A 61 -1.10 -17.54 -2.35
C GLU A 61 -1.72 -16.36 -3.11
N ARG A 62 -2.85 -16.59 -3.80
CA ARG A 62 -3.62 -15.52 -4.46
C ARG A 62 -4.13 -14.49 -3.47
N TRP A 63 -4.66 -14.94 -2.33
CA TRP A 63 -5.14 -14.06 -1.27
C TRP A 63 -4.01 -13.24 -0.64
N ASP A 64 -2.86 -13.86 -0.41
CA ASP A 64 -1.66 -13.17 0.07
C ASP A 64 -1.20 -12.06 -0.88
N VAL A 65 -1.22 -12.30 -2.19
CA VAL A 65 -0.91 -11.28 -3.20
C VAL A 65 -1.89 -10.11 -3.13
N VAL A 66 -3.19 -10.38 -2.97
CA VAL A 66 -4.22 -9.33 -2.84
C VAL A 66 -3.97 -8.49 -1.59
N ILE A 67 -3.71 -9.12 -0.45
CA ILE A 67 -3.41 -8.41 0.80
C ILE A 67 -2.13 -7.56 0.64
N ASP A 68 -1.09 -8.10 0.02
CA ASP A 68 0.16 -7.37 -0.22
C ASP A 68 -0.05 -6.12 -1.10
N LYS A 69 -0.93 -6.20 -2.10
CA LYS A 69 -1.30 -5.04 -2.92
C LYS A 69 -2.09 -3.99 -2.14
N MET A 70 -2.96 -4.40 -1.22
CA MET A 70 -3.64 -3.48 -0.32
C MET A 70 -2.63 -2.75 0.59
N ILE A 71 -1.70 -3.49 1.19
CA ILE A 71 -0.61 -2.93 2.02
C ILE A 71 0.19 -1.92 1.21
N ALA A 72 0.64 -2.31 0.01
CA ALA A 72 1.38 -1.43 -0.90
C ALA A 72 0.61 -0.15 -1.23
N GLY A 73 -0.73 -0.23 -1.37
CA GLY A 73 -1.59 0.91 -1.60
C GLY A 73 -1.54 1.94 -0.47
N PHE A 74 -1.67 1.50 0.78
CA PHE A 74 -1.57 2.40 1.96
C PHE A 74 -0.17 2.98 2.12
N GLU A 75 0.88 2.19 1.88
CA GLU A 75 2.26 2.66 1.93
C GLU A 75 2.56 3.67 0.82
N ALA A 76 2.04 3.46 -0.39
CA ALA A 76 2.13 4.41 -1.50
C ALA A 76 1.41 5.73 -1.19
N SER A 77 0.24 5.68 -0.57
CA SER A 77 -0.48 6.88 -0.11
C SER A 77 0.38 7.74 0.81
N ARG A 78 1.08 7.10 1.75
CA ARG A 78 1.99 7.79 2.66
C ARG A 78 3.13 8.49 1.92
N ARG A 79 3.75 7.83 0.94
CA ARG A 79 4.83 8.42 0.14
C ARG A 79 4.36 9.59 -0.72
N VAL A 80 3.19 9.49 -1.34
CA VAL A 80 2.58 10.59 -2.10
C VAL A 80 2.37 11.83 -1.24
N LYS A 81 1.92 11.66 -0.01
CA LYS A 81 1.69 12.77 0.92
C LYS A 81 2.98 13.42 1.41
N ASP A 82 4.04 12.63 1.58
CA ASP A 82 5.34 13.14 2.00
C ASP A 82 6.05 13.93 0.89
N LEU A 83 5.88 13.56 -0.37
CA LEU A 83 6.40 14.22 -1.58
C LEU A 83 7.94 14.36 -1.67
N THR A 84 8.68 13.97 -0.67
CA THR A 84 10.14 14.17 -0.62
C THR A 84 10.92 13.08 -1.32
N TYR A 85 10.40 11.85 -1.29
CA TYR A 85 11.04 10.66 -1.87
C TYR A 85 12.52 10.54 -1.51
N GLU A 86 12.84 10.79 -0.25
CA GLU A 86 14.24 10.80 0.23
C GLU A 86 14.92 9.44 0.14
N GLU A 87 14.17 8.34 0.27
CA GLU A 87 14.71 6.99 0.10
C GLU A 87 15.24 6.75 -1.31
N GLU A 88 14.57 7.29 -2.33
CA GLU A 88 14.90 7.08 -3.74
C GLU A 88 15.76 8.20 -4.33
N LEU A 89 15.56 9.43 -3.87
CA LEU A 89 16.23 10.62 -4.40
C LEU A 89 17.32 11.20 -3.50
N GLY A 90 17.50 10.61 -2.31
CA GLY A 90 18.39 11.13 -1.29
C GLY A 90 17.79 12.30 -0.50
N PRO A 91 18.53 12.84 0.50
CA PRO A 91 18.03 13.90 1.37
C PRO A 91 17.53 15.11 0.59
N TYR A 92 16.40 15.68 1.03
CA TYR A 92 15.85 16.87 0.40
C TYR A 92 16.77 18.08 0.62
N PRO A 93 17.24 18.74 -0.45
CA PRO A 93 18.18 19.84 -0.33
C PRO A 93 17.48 21.13 0.13
N LEU A 94 17.67 21.48 1.39
CA LEU A 94 17.05 22.67 1.99
C LEU A 94 17.73 23.97 1.59
N ARG A 95 19.01 23.92 1.24
CA ARG A 95 19.83 25.10 0.92
C ARG A 95 20.74 24.81 -0.27
N ARG A 96 20.98 25.86 -1.05
CA ARG A 96 22.00 25.81 -2.09
C ARG A 96 23.38 25.60 -1.43
N PRO A 97 24.15 24.58 -1.88
CA PRO A 97 25.51 24.39 -1.40
C PRO A 97 26.39 25.62 -1.66
N GLU A 98 27.32 25.88 -0.74
CA GLU A 98 28.28 26.94 -0.90
C GLU A 98 29.15 26.73 -2.16
N GLY A 99 29.34 27.77 -2.96
CA GLY A 99 30.09 27.70 -4.21
C GLY A 99 29.33 27.18 -5.42
N MET A 100 28.10 26.70 -5.27
CA MET A 100 27.27 26.26 -6.39
C MET A 100 26.59 27.44 -7.09
N PRO A 101 26.73 27.59 -8.43
CA PRO A 101 26.03 28.63 -9.19
C PRO A 101 24.50 28.51 -9.06
N LYS A 102 23.80 29.66 -9.09
CA LYS A 102 22.31 29.67 -8.98
C LYS A 102 21.64 28.90 -10.09
N ASP A 103 22.15 28.95 -11.30
CA ASP A 103 21.54 28.28 -12.45
C ASP A 103 21.70 26.78 -12.36
N GLU A 104 22.85 26.29 -11.89
CA GLU A 104 23.07 24.87 -11.60
C GLU A 104 22.14 24.37 -10.49
N TRP A 105 21.98 25.14 -9.43
CA TRP A 105 21.05 24.83 -8.35
C TRP A 105 19.62 24.71 -8.82
N LYS A 106 19.14 25.66 -9.64
CA LYS A 106 17.79 25.62 -10.22
C LYS A 106 17.59 24.40 -11.10
N THR A 107 18.58 24.03 -11.90
CA THR A 107 18.54 22.85 -12.75
C THR A 107 18.41 21.58 -11.92
N LEU A 108 19.21 21.42 -10.87
CA LEU A 108 19.15 20.26 -9.97
C LEU A 108 17.80 20.16 -9.25
N GLN A 109 17.27 21.29 -8.78
CA GLN A 109 15.95 21.32 -8.15
C GLN A 109 14.84 20.94 -9.12
N HIS A 110 14.90 21.40 -10.36
CA HIS A 110 13.93 21.09 -11.39
C HIS A 110 13.98 19.60 -11.77
N GLU A 111 15.17 19.04 -11.96
CA GLU A 111 15.36 17.61 -12.23
C GLU A 111 14.81 16.75 -11.08
N ARG A 112 15.07 17.13 -9.84
CA ARG A 112 14.51 16.45 -8.67
C ARG A 112 12.98 16.51 -8.64
N TYR A 113 12.43 17.69 -8.94
CA TYR A 113 10.98 17.88 -9.03
C TYR A 113 10.35 16.93 -10.07
N LEU A 114 10.93 16.85 -11.27
CA LEU A 114 10.43 15.95 -12.32
C LEU A 114 10.49 14.48 -11.89
N LYS A 115 11.56 14.05 -11.23
CA LYS A 115 11.69 12.69 -10.69
C LYS A 115 10.67 12.43 -9.60
N SER A 116 10.45 13.37 -8.69
CA SER A 116 9.45 13.22 -7.64
C SER A 116 8.02 13.16 -8.21
N GLU A 117 7.74 13.89 -9.29
CA GLU A 117 6.47 13.83 -9.98
C GLU A 117 6.21 12.45 -10.62
N GLU A 118 7.23 11.86 -11.26
CA GLU A 118 7.14 10.48 -11.80
C GLU A 118 6.89 9.46 -10.70
N LEU A 119 7.61 9.55 -9.59
CA LEU A 119 7.42 8.69 -8.43
C LEU A 119 6.03 8.88 -7.82
N GLY A 120 5.53 10.09 -7.77
CA GLY A 120 4.17 10.40 -7.32
C GLY A 120 3.10 9.73 -8.19
N LYS A 121 3.25 9.78 -9.51
CA LYS A 121 2.34 9.10 -10.44
C LYS A 121 2.37 7.58 -10.29
N ARG A 122 3.56 7.00 -10.10
CA ARG A 122 3.72 5.59 -9.78
C ARG A 122 2.95 5.22 -8.52
N ASP A 123 3.15 5.97 -7.46
CA ASP A 123 2.53 5.68 -6.16
C ASP A 123 1.03 5.95 -6.15
N GLU A 124 0.54 6.94 -6.89
CA GLU A 124 -0.91 7.11 -7.09
C GLU A 124 -1.55 5.88 -7.76
N LYS A 125 -0.88 5.30 -8.74
CA LYS A 125 -1.34 4.07 -9.40
C LYS A 125 -1.37 2.90 -8.43
N ILE A 126 -0.31 2.70 -7.65
CA ILE A 126 -0.22 1.66 -6.61
C ILE A 126 -1.34 1.84 -5.58
N PHE A 127 -1.56 3.08 -5.15
CA PHE A 127 -2.64 3.43 -4.22
C PHE A 127 -4.02 3.07 -4.78
N LYS A 128 -4.31 3.47 -6.01
CA LYS A 128 -5.61 3.19 -6.65
C LYS A 128 -5.86 1.70 -6.81
N GLU A 129 -4.85 0.93 -7.21
CA GLU A 129 -4.94 -0.54 -7.31
C GLU A 129 -5.20 -1.17 -5.93
N GLY A 130 -4.47 -0.76 -4.91
CA GLY A 130 -4.64 -1.25 -3.55
C GLY A 130 -6.00 -0.93 -2.96
N MET A 131 -6.52 0.29 -3.18
CA MET A 131 -7.83 0.71 -2.71
C MET A 131 -8.96 0.00 -3.45
N ALA A 132 -8.83 -0.23 -4.75
CA ALA A 132 -9.81 -1.00 -5.50
C ALA A 132 -9.95 -2.42 -4.93
N LEU A 133 -8.84 -3.09 -4.63
CA LEU A 133 -8.84 -4.41 -4.00
C LEU A 133 -9.38 -4.36 -2.57
N PHE A 134 -9.06 -3.33 -1.81
CA PHE A 134 -9.57 -3.14 -0.46
C PHE A 134 -11.09 -3.03 -0.43
N VAL A 135 -11.68 -2.27 -1.35
CA VAL A 135 -13.13 -2.14 -1.49
C VAL A 135 -13.74 -3.44 -1.99
N GLU A 136 -13.16 -4.07 -3.02
CA GLU A 136 -13.65 -5.34 -3.59
C GLU A 136 -13.73 -6.45 -2.54
N HIS A 137 -12.73 -6.55 -1.68
CA HIS A 137 -12.61 -7.59 -0.67
C HIS A 137 -12.99 -7.13 0.75
N TYR A 138 -13.61 -5.99 0.90
CA TYR A 138 -13.92 -5.38 2.20
C TYR A 138 -14.62 -6.36 3.16
N TRP A 139 -15.61 -7.12 2.66
CA TRP A 139 -16.37 -8.09 3.45
C TRP A 139 -15.59 -9.36 3.81
N SER A 140 -14.40 -9.52 3.26
CA SER A 140 -13.49 -10.64 3.54
C SER A 140 -12.34 -10.28 4.48
N LEU A 141 -12.31 -9.03 4.96
CA LEU A 141 -11.27 -8.51 5.86
C LEU A 141 -11.61 -8.78 7.32
N TRP A 142 -11.88 -10.03 7.62
CA TRP A 142 -12.14 -10.48 8.99
C TRP A 142 -11.48 -11.85 9.22
N ASP A 143 -11.30 -12.20 10.48
CA ASP A 143 -10.71 -13.47 10.90
C ASP A 143 -11.64 -14.27 11.82
#